data_37e271aafbca303c7a634221eff44a2d
#
_entry.id   37e271aafbca303c7a634221eff44a2d
#
_cell.length_a   1.000
_cell.length_b   1.000
_cell.length_c   1.000
_cell.angle_alpha   90.00
_cell.angle_beta   90.00
_cell.angle_gamma   90.00
#
_symmetry.space_group_name_H-M   'P 1'
#
loop_
_entity.id
_entity.type
_entity.pdbx_description
1 polymer ?
#
loop_
_entity_poly.entity_id
_entity_poly.type
_entity_poly.pdbx_seq_one_letter_code
_entity_poly.pdbx_strand_id
1 'polypeptide(L)'
;MKTIENSDIRFWIEDEILFSEYKQPHVMDLENSKAIYELRRQISDGKDQYFCYDIGNLKSMTKVARDYGEIYGQDNLAASAIIVNSHITLFIYNTFLKIKKVKIPVKAFKKRNQGVEWLKKIQNNQPSN
;
A
#
# COMPACT_ATOMS: atom_id res chain seq x y z
N MET A 1 11.76 -15.79 2.21
CA MET A 1 10.75 -14.73 2.02
C MET A 1 9.91 -14.60 3.28
N LYS A 2 9.83 -13.40 3.84
CA LYS A 2 9.04 -13.14 5.04
C LYS A 2 7.58 -12.93 4.64
N THR A 3 6.65 -13.62 5.28
CA THR A 3 5.21 -13.55 4.98
C THR A 3 4.40 -13.50 6.27
N ILE A 4 3.33 -12.70 6.29
CA ILE A 4 2.35 -12.66 7.37
C ILE A 4 0.97 -12.44 6.76
N GLU A 5 -0.06 -13.12 7.29
CA GLU A 5 -1.40 -13.02 6.73
C GLU A 5 -2.48 -13.28 7.77
N ASN A 6 -3.69 -12.82 7.45
CA ASN A 6 -4.93 -13.21 8.14
C ASN A 6 -5.96 -13.70 7.10
N SER A 7 -7.23 -13.79 7.46
CA SER A 7 -8.27 -14.25 6.53
C SER A 7 -8.53 -13.25 5.39
N ASP A 8 -8.18 -11.98 5.56
CA ASP A 8 -8.51 -10.92 4.60
C ASP A 8 -7.35 -10.58 3.66
N ILE A 9 -6.12 -10.55 4.17
CA ILE A 9 -4.98 -9.98 3.46
C ILE A 9 -3.72 -10.79 3.71
N ARG A 10 -2.83 -10.76 2.74
CA ARG A 10 -1.49 -11.34 2.83
C ARG A 10 -0.45 -10.26 2.56
N PHE A 11 0.57 -10.19 3.43
CA PHE A 11 1.75 -9.35 3.26
C PHE A 11 2.98 -10.22 3.07
N TRP A 12 3.91 -9.80 2.22
CA TRP A 12 5.21 -10.47 2.11
C TRP A 12 6.28 -9.47 1.70
N ILE A 13 7.52 -9.77 2.06
CA ILE A 13 8.68 -8.98 1.65
C ILE A 13 9.51 -9.81 0.70
N GLU A 14 9.78 -9.27 -0.46
CA GLU A 14 10.59 -9.88 -1.49
C GLU A 14 11.45 -8.81 -2.14
N ASP A 15 12.76 -9.05 -2.20
CA ASP A 15 13.69 -8.13 -2.85
C ASP A 15 13.59 -6.70 -2.29
N GLU A 16 13.45 -6.59 -0.95
CA GLU A 16 13.36 -5.34 -0.20
C GLU A 16 12.11 -4.50 -0.50
N ILE A 17 11.10 -5.10 -1.09
CA ILE A 17 9.80 -4.48 -1.33
C ILE A 17 8.76 -5.22 -0.49
N LEU A 18 7.90 -4.45 0.21
CA LEU A 18 6.74 -4.99 0.91
C LEU A 18 5.58 -5.06 -0.08
N PHE A 19 4.96 -6.23 -0.18
CA PHE A 19 3.78 -6.45 -1.02
C PHE A 19 2.58 -6.76 -0.17
N SER A 20 1.39 -6.43 -0.67
CA SER A 20 0.13 -6.91 -0.10
C SER A 20 -0.89 -7.20 -1.19
N GLU A 21 -1.78 -8.15 -0.89
CA GLU A 21 -2.95 -8.41 -1.71
C GLU A 21 -4.09 -8.90 -0.82
N TYR A 22 -5.33 -8.53 -1.16
CA TYR A 22 -6.51 -9.07 -0.50
C TYR A 22 -6.77 -10.47 -1.06
N LYS A 23 -7.07 -11.42 -0.18
CA LYS A 23 -7.27 -12.84 -0.57
C LYS A 23 -8.56 -13.09 -1.33
N GLN A 24 -9.53 -12.16 -1.19
CA GLN A 24 -10.86 -12.25 -1.80
C GLN A 24 -11.44 -10.85 -1.87
N PRO A 25 -12.59 -10.66 -2.56
CA PRO A 25 -13.26 -9.35 -2.56
C PRO A 25 -13.46 -8.85 -1.14
N HIS A 26 -13.03 -7.63 -0.86
CA HIS A 26 -12.92 -7.10 0.49
C HIS A 26 -13.66 -5.79 0.65
N VAL A 27 -14.44 -5.67 1.73
CA VAL A 27 -15.03 -4.42 2.18
C VAL A 27 -14.29 -4.01 3.45
N MET A 28 -13.59 -2.89 3.39
CA MET A 28 -12.77 -2.42 4.52
C MET A 28 -13.62 -1.59 5.48
N ASP A 29 -13.67 -2.03 6.74
CA ASP A 29 -14.27 -1.28 7.84
C ASP A 29 -13.18 -0.91 8.86
N LEU A 30 -13.55 -0.23 9.94
CA LEU A 30 -12.58 0.22 10.94
C LEU A 30 -11.89 -0.97 11.62
N GLU A 31 -12.65 -2.00 11.98
CA GLU A 31 -12.11 -3.14 12.72
C GLU A 31 -11.08 -3.90 11.89
N ASN A 32 -11.41 -4.26 10.64
CA ASN A 32 -10.47 -4.98 9.80
C ASN A 32 -9.31 -4.10 9.33
N SER A 33 -9.50 -2.78 9.21
CA SER A 33 -8.40 -1.85 8.94
C SER A 33 -7.36 -1.86 10.05
N LYS A 34 -7.80 -1.83 11.31
CA LYS A 34 -6.89 -1.89 12.45
C LYS A 34 -6.08 -3.19 12.44
N ALA A 35 -6.74 -4.31 12.17
CA ALA A 35 -6.07 -5.61 12.09
C ALA A 35 -5.05 -5.66 10.94
N ILE A 36 -5.40 -5.14 9.78
CA ILE A 36 -4.52 -5.08 8.62
C ILE A 36 -3.28 -4.21 8.90
N TYR A 37 -3.46 -3.03 9.48
CA TYR A 37 -2.35 -2.15 9.79
C TYR A 37 -1.44 -2.72 10.88
N GLU A 38 -2.00 -3.46 11.83
CA GLU A 38 -1.20 -4.17 12.83
C GLU A 38 -0.32 -5.24 12.21
N LEU A 39 -0.84 -6.02 11.27
CA LEU A 39 -0.03 -6.99 10.51
C LEU A 39 1.10 -6.30 9.76
N ARG A 40 0.80 -5.17 9.13
CA ARG A 40 1.83 -4.42 8.41
C ARG A 40 2.92 -3.90 9.34
N ARG A 41 2.56 -3.43 10.53
CA ARG A 41 3.56 -3.03 11.54
C ARG A 41 4.43 -4.19 11.95
N GLN A 42 3.84 -5.36 12.16
CA GLN A 42 4.60 -6.55 12.56
C GLN A 42 5.61 -6.96 11.49
N ILE A 43 5.21 -7.03 10.23
CA ILE A 43 6.13 -7.43 9.16
C ILE A 43 7.20 -6.36 8.90
N SER A 44 6.87 -5.09 9.13
CA SER A 44 7.82 -3.98 8.93
C SER A 44 8.92 -3.94 10.00
N ASP A 45 8.65 -4.45 11.19
CA ASP A 45 9.62 -4.58 12.27
C ASP A 45 10.37 -3.25 12.54
N GLY A 46 9.60 -2.16 12.62
CA GLY A 46 10.12 -0.81 12.91
C GLY A 46 10.83 -0.12 11.75
N LYS A 47 10.91 -0.74 10.58
CA LYS A 47 11.58 -0.16 9.42
C LYS A 47 10.59 0.51 8.50
N ASP A 48 11.01 1.58 7.81
CA ASP A 48 10.23 2.17 6.74
C ASP A 48 10.32 1.29 5.49
N GLN A 49 9.17 0.95 4.93
CA GLN A 49 9.07 0.03 3.80
C GLN A 49 8.77 0.76 2.50
N TYR A 50 9.27 0.19 1.40
CA TYR A 50 8.81 0.52 0.04
C TYR A 50 7.68 -0.45 -0.27
N PHE A 51 6.46 0.08 -0.42
CA PHE A 51 5.24 -0.72 -0.37
C PHE A 51 4.55 -0.78 -1.73
N CYS A 52 4.32 -1.99 -2.23
CA CYS A 52 3.52 -2.24 -3.43
C CYS A 52 2.18 -2.84 -3.00
N TYR A 53 1.13 -2.02 -3.03
CA TYR A 53 -0.17 -2.30 -2.45
C TYR A 53 -1.20 -2.58 -3.55
N ASP A 54 -1.62 -3.85 -3.69
CA ASP A 54 -2.60 -4.26 -4.68
C ASP A 54 -4.01 -4.11 -4.10
N ILE A 55 -4.80 -3.21 -4.68
CA ILE A 55 -6.18 -2.97 -4.27
C ILE A 55 -7.21 -3.51 -5.26
N GLY A 56 -6.79 -4.43 -6.16
CA GLY A 56 -7.69 -5.00 -7.17
C GLY A 56 -8.93 -5.67 -6.59
N ASN A 57 -8.81 -6.29 -5.42
CA ASN A 57 -9.93 -6.94 -4.72
C ASN A 57 -10.61 -6.05 -3.67
N LEU A 58 -10.17 -4.81 -3.50
CA LEU A 58 -10.84 -3.87 -2.60
C LEU A 58 -12.11 -3.35 -3.28
N LYS A 59 -13.28 -3.68 -2.71
CA LYS A 59 -14.58 -3.31 -3.28
C LYS A 59 -15.05 -1.94 -2.78
N SER A 60 -14.89 -1.70 -1.50
CA SER A 60 -15.28 -0.43 -0.89
C SER A 60 -14.62 -0.28 0.48
N MET A 61 -14.70 0.92 1.01
CA MET A 61 -14.22 1.19 2.36
C MET A 61 -15.20 2.15 3.03
N THR A 62 -15.49 1.92 4.31
CA THR A 62 -16.35 2.82 5.07
C THR A 62 -15.64 4.17 5.25
N LYS A 63 -16.43 5.22 5.53
CA LYS A 63 -15.85 6.54 5.81
C LYS A 63 -14.89 6.50 6.99
N VAL A 64 -15.28 5.78 8.06
CA VAL A 64 -14.44 5.66 9.27
C VAL A 64 -13.12 4.96 8.97
N ALA A 65 -13.14 3.90 8.16
CA ALA A 65 -11.92 3.21 7.73
C ALA A 65 -11.03 4.13 6.89
N ARG A 66 -11.62 4.91 6.00
CA ARG A 66 -10.88 5.88 5.18
C ARG A 66 -10.22 6.95 6.02
N ASP A 67 -10.95 7.50 7.01
CA ASP A 67 -10.40 8.50 7.93
C ASP A 67 -9.24 7.92 8.75
N TYR A 68 -9.38 6.68 9.21
CA TYR A 68 -8.32 5.97 9.91
C TYR A 68 -7.07 5.80 9.03
N GLY A 69 -7.28 5.45 7.77
CA GLY A 69 -6.20 5.31 6.79
C GLY A 69 -5.47 6.61 6.51
N GLU A 70 -6.17 7.74 6.54
CA GLU A 70 -5.53 9.05 6.36
C GLU A 70 -4.58 9.38 7.50
N ILE A 71 -4.89 8.93 8.71
CA ILE A 71 -4.05 9.20 9.90
C ILE A 71 -2.88 8.21 9.96
N TYR A 72 -3.13 6.92 9.77
CA TYR A 72 -2.16 5.86 10.04
C TYR A 72 -1.63 5.13 8.81
N GLY A 73 -2.23 5.38 7.65
CA GLY A 73 -1.93 4.61 6.43
C GLY A 73 -0.51 4.77 5.89
N GLN A 74 0.20 5.84 6.27
CA GLN A 74 1.57 6.08 5.83
C GLN A 74 2.63 5.71 6.87
N ASP A 75 2.21 5.17 8.02
CA ASP A 75 3.13 4.75 9.06
C ASP A 75 4.04 3.63 8.56
N ASN A 76 5.34 3.75 8.84
CA ASN A 76 6.37 2.79 8.42
C ASN A 76 6.47 2.63 6.90
N LEU A 77 6.19 3.68 6.13
CA LEU A 77 6.33 3.68 4.68
C LEU A 77 7.29 4.79 4.21
N ALA A 78 8.20 4.42 3.33
CA ALA A 78 9.09 5.37 2.64
C ALA A 78 8.48 5.82 1.31
N ALA A 79 7.77 4.93 0.63
CA ALA A 79 7.06 5.20 -0.62
C ALA A 79 6.02 4.13 -0.84
N SER A 80 4.98 4.41 -1.61
CA SER A 80 3.90 3.46 -1.88
C SER A 80 3.47 3.49 -3.34
N ALA A 81 3.48 2.33 -3.98
CA ALA A 81 2.89 2.11 -5.30
C ALA A 81 1.55 1.39 -5.11
N ILE A 82 0.47 2.00 -5.60
CA ILE A 82 -0.87 1.44 -5.50
C ILE A 82 -1.20 0.76 -6.83
N ILE A 83 -1.50 -0.54 -6.79
CA ILE A 83 -1.82 -1.30 -7.99
C ILE A 83 -3.33 -1.40 -8.12
N VAL A 84 -3.86 -0.87 -9.23
CA VAL A 84 -5.29 -0.83 -9.53
C VAL A 84 -5.57 -1.67 -10.78
N ASN A 85 -6.84 -2.04 -11.00
CA ASN A 85 -7.20 -2.95 -12.09
C ASN A 85 -7.96 -2.30 -13.25
N SER A 86 -8.11 -0.97 -13.25
CA SER A 86 -8.78 -0.28 -14.36
C SER A 86 -8.15 1.08 -14.66
N HIS A 87 -8.29 1.54 -15.90
CA HIS A 87 -7.80 2.86 -16.32
C HIS A 87 -8.54 4.01 -15.62
N ILE A 88 -9.83 3.82 -15.35
CA ILE A 88 -10.64 4.84 -14.65
C ILE A 88 -10.15 5.00 -13.22
N THR A 89 -9.95 3.89 -12.51
CA THR A 89 -9.43 3.91 -11.14
C THR A 89 -8.03 4.51 -11.10
N LEU A 90 -7.19 4.17 -12.07
CA LEU A 90 -5.84 4.73 -12.20
C LEU A 90 -5.88 6.26 -12.33
N PHE A 91 -6.74 6.76 -13.20
CA PHE A 91 -6.90 8.21 -13.42
C PHE A 91 -7.38 8.91 -12.14
N ILE A 92 -8.38 8.34 -11.47
CA ILE A 92 -8.96 8.92 -10.25
C ILE A 92 -7.90 8.99 -9.14
N TYR A 93 -7.18 7.90 -8.89
CA TYR A 93 -6.15 7.89 -7.85
C TYR A 93 -5.02 8.87 -8.13
N ASN A 94 -4.48 8.89 -9.34
CA ASN A 94 -3.37 9.77 -9.67
C ASN A 94 -3.79 11.26 -9.68
N THR A 95 -5.03 11.56 -10.05
CA THR A 95 -5.56 12.92 -9.96
C THR A 95 -5.71 13.35 -8.51
N PHE A 96 -6.27 12.47 -7.67
CA PHE A 96 -6.44 12.72 -6.23
C PHE A 96 -5.08 12.95 -5.54
N LEU A 97 -4.08 12.13 -5.88
CA LEU A 97 -2.75 12.24 -5.27
C LEU A 97 -2.01 13.52 -5.66
N LYS A 98 -2.32 14.12 -6.81
CA LYS A 98 -1.77 15.42 -7.20
C LYS A 98 -2.34 16.57 -6.37
N ILE A 99 -3.60 16.45 -5.96
CA ILE A 99 -4.32 17.48 -5.22
C ILE A 99 -4.00 17.38 -3.73
N LYS A 100 -3.99 16.17 -3.20
CA LYS A 100 -3.78 15.92 -1.77
C LYS A 100 -2.29 15.88 -1.45
N LYS A 101 -1.89 16.65 -0.43
CA LYS A 101 -0.51 16.60 0.06
C LYS A 101 -0.31 15.32 0.86
N VAL A 102 0.54 14.42 0.35
CA VAL A 102 0.95 13.21 1.05
C VAL A 102 2.36 13.37 1.56
N LYS A 103 2.68 12.72 2.68
CA LYS A 103 3.99 12.87 3.34
C LYS A 103 5.12 12.13 2.62
N ILE A 104 4.77 11.13 1.83
CA ILE A 104 5.71 10.25 1.12
C ILE A 104 5.34 10.19 -0.35
N PRO A 105 6.24 9.77 -1.25
CA PRO A 105 5.89 9.52 -2.64
C PRO A 105 4.84 8.41 -2.75
N VAL A 106 3.72 8.69 -3.43
CA VAL A 106 2.65 7.72 -3.69
C VAL A 106 2.21 7.86 -5.14
N LYS A 107 2.10 6.75 -5.84
CA LYS A 107 1.64 6.74 -7.24
C LYS A 107 0.87 5.46 -7.52
N ALA A 108 -0.15 5.55 -8.38
CA ALA A 108 -0.94 4.40 -8.80
C ALA A 108 -0.49 3.89 -10.17
N PHE A 109 -0.56 2.57 -10.34
CA PHE A 109 -0.18 1.85 -11.57
C PHE A 109 -1.20 0.76 -11.87
N LYS A 110 -1.30 0.35 -13.13
CA LYS A 110 -2.13 -0.78 -13.51
C LYS A 110 -1.44 -2.13 -13.37
N LYS A 111 -0.11 -2.14 -13.39
CA LYS A 111 0.66 -3.38 -13.36
C LYS A 111 1.67 -3.37 -12.21
N ARG A 112 1.77 -4.50 -11.52
CA ARG A 112 2.68 -4.65 -10.39
C ARG A 112 4.13 -4.36 -10.78
N ASN A 113 4.59 -4.84 -11.95
CA ASN A 113 5.97 -4.62 -12.39
C ASN A 113 6.30 -3.15 -12.59
N GLN A 114 5.34 -2.33 -13.01
CA GLN A 114 5.53 -0.89 -13.14
C GLN A 114 5.71 -0.23 -11.78
N GLY A 115 4.89 -0.63 -10.82
CA GLY A 115 5.00 -0.14 -9.44
C GLY A 115 6.32 -0.52 -8.79
N VAL A 116 6.74 -1.76 -8.97
CA VAL A 116 8.02 -2.24 -8.44
C VAL A 116 9.19 -1.47 -9.04
N GLU A 117 9.19 -1.27 -10.36
CA GLU A 117 10.24 -0.52 -11.03
C GLU A 117 10.34 0.92 -10.49
N TRP A 118 9.21 1.58 -10.31
CA TRP A 118 9.16 2.93 -9.76
C TRP A 118 9.70 2.96 -8.31
N LEU A 119 9.30 2.01 -7.48
CA LEU A 119 9.80 1.90 -6.11
C LEU A 119 11.31 1.68 -6.06
N LYS A 120 11.84 0.83 -6.94
CA LYS A 120 13.27 0.56 -7.01
C LYS A 120 14.07 1.79 -7.44
N LYS A 121 13.53 2.61 -8.32
CA LYS A 121 14.17 3.88 -8.69
C LYS A 121 14.28 4.82 -7.47
N ILE A 122 13.24 4.89 -6.65
CA ILE A 122 13.27 5.69 -5.43
C ILE A 122 14.30 5.13 -4.45
N GLN A 123 14.34 3.82 -4.23
CA GLN A 123 15.32 3.17 -3.37
C GLN A 123 16.76 3.49 -3.80
N ASN A 124 17.03 3.38 -5.09
CA ASN A 124 18.38 3.57 -5.64
C ASN A 124 18.83 5.02 -5.59
N ASN A 125 17.90 5.97 -5.50
CA ASN A 125 18.19 7.39 -5.42
C ASN A 125 18.28 7.92 -3.99
N GLN A 126 18.05 7.06 -2.97
CA GLN A 126 18.20 7.47 -1.58
C GLN A 126 19.67 7.57 -1.22
N PRO A 127 20.08 8.64 -0.46
CA PRO A 127 21.46 8.72 0.00
C PRO A 127 21.78 7.54 0.90
N SER A 128 22.91 6.90 0.69
CA SER A 128 23.39 5.88 1.62
C SER A 128 23.93 6.56 2.88
N ASN A 129 23.44 6.14 4.00
CA ASN A 129 23.88 6.61 5.30
C ASN A 129 24.81 5.61 5.95
#